data_f7ea78eaf451b96185a500a287d97afb
#
_entry.id   f7ea78eaf451b96185a500a287d97afb
#
_cell.length_a   1.000
_cell.length_b   1.000
_cell.length_c   1.000
_cell.angle_alpha   90.00
_cell.angle_beta   90.00
_cell.angle_gamma   90.00
#
_symmetry.space_group_name_H-M   'P 1'
#
loop_
_entity.id
_entity.type
_entity.pdbx_description
1 polymer ?
#
loop_
_entity_poly.entity_id
_entity_poly.type
_entity_poly.pdbx_seq_one_letter_code
_entity_poly.pdbx_strand_id
1 'polypeptide(L)'
;GRSFSFKITALPANGFLFQTSDGATRGDTITSIPTTVSDGSHRVIYLSAQDGNGDGHGNFGFKIYVGTSGSAETAVTVNISNVNDAASATAQTVSADEDIDKTITLAGTDIDGDALTYNITTLPSNGTLFQTSDGTTKGDTITSVPTTVSDTSHRVIYVSAKDGNGDGHGNFGFKINDGTSDSDEATVTVNV
;
A
#
# COMPACT_ATOMS: atom_id res chain seq x y z
N GLY A 1 -43.89 29.38 -1.61
CA GLY A 1 -42.79 29.17 -0.66
C GLY A 1 -41.48 29.65 -1.26
N ARG A 2 -40.53 30.07 -0.42
CA ARG A 2 -39.17 30.42 -0.90
C ARG A 2 -38.44 29.15 -1.32
N SER A 3 -37.87 29.12 -2.52
CA SER A 3 -37.03 28.02 -2.95
C SER A 3 -35.62 28.15 -2.37
N PHE A 4 -35.09 27.05 -1.87
CA PHE A 4 -33.70 26.93 -1.41
C PHE A 4 -32.86 26.30 -2.51
N SER A 5 -31.60 26.72 -2.62
CA SER A 5 -30.62 26.02 -3.44
C SER A 5 -29.36 25.79 -2.62
N PHE A 6 -28.74 24.62 -2.83
CA PHE A 6 -27.50 24.25 -2.19
C PHE A 6 -26.37 24.37 -3.21
N LYS A 7 -25.29 25.01 -2.81
CA LYS A 7 -24.10 25.14 -3.69
C LYS A 7 -22.87 24.64 -2.98
N ILE A 8 -22.10 23.80 -3.69
CA ILE A 8 -20.78 23.42 -3.24
C ILE A 8 -19.87 24.63 -3.40
N THR A 9 -19.18 25.00 -2.33
CA THR A 9 -18.33 26.20 -2.24
C THR A 9 -16.88 25.89 -1.92
N ALA A 10 -16.58 24.65 -1.48
CA ALA A 10 -15.23 24.11 -1.37
C ALA A 10 -15.23 22.67 -1.84
N LEU A 11 -14.26 22.30 -2.68
CA LEU A 11 -14.06 20.93 -3.15
C LEU A 11 -13.21 20.14 -2.15
N PRO A 12 -13.35 18.82 -2.09
CA PRO A 12 -12.47 18.00 -1.26
C PRO A 12 -11.03 18.06 -1.76
N ALA A 13 -10.07 18.06 -0.84
CA ALA A 13 -8.66 17.98 -1.16
C ALA A 13 -8.27 16.60 -1.75
N ASN A 14 -8.99 15.57 -1.29
CA ASN A 14 -8.82 14.20 -1.75
C ASN A 14 -10.16 13.64 -2.20
N GLY A 15 -10.14 12.89 -3.33
CA GLY A 15 -11.35 12.33 -3.92
C GLY A 15 -12.13 13.33 -4.78
N PHE A 16 -13.34 12.94 -5.13
CA PHE A 16 -14.17 13.65 -6.11
C PHE A 16 -15.62 13.77 -5.63
N LEU A 17 -16.26 14.87 -5.98
CA LEU A 17 -17.70 15.05 -5.83
C LEU A 17 -18.40 14.96 -7.18
N PHE A 18 -19.56 14.33 -7.18
CA PHE A 18 -20.39 14.15 -8.37
C PHE A 18 -21.81 14.68 -8.11
N GLN A 19 -22.41 15.27 -9.13
CA GLN A 19 -23.85 15.45 -9.18
C GLN A 19 -24.54 14.07 -9.20
N THR A 20 -25.78 14.04 -8.78
CA THR A 20 -26.63 12.85 -8.87
C THR A 20 -28.09 13.27 -9.12
N SER A 21 -28.92 12.38 -9.59
CA SER A 21 -30.38 12.58 -9.71
C SER A 21 -31.15 11.62 -8.80
N ASP A 22 -30.52 10.56 -8.34
CA ASP A 22 -31.14 9.48 -7.57
C ASP A 22 -30.43 9.18 -6.24
N GLY A 23 -29.25 9.77 -6.02
CA GLY A 23 -28.38 9.56 -4.86
C GLY A 23 -27.56 8.27 -4.93
N ALA A 24 -27.63 7.54 -6.03
CA ALA A 24 -26.92 6.26 -6.24
C ALA A 24 -26.01 6.29 -7.47
N THR A 25 -26.50 6.89 -8.55
CA THR A 25 -25.75 6.98 -9.81
C THR A 25 -24.93 8.27 -9.87
N ARG A 26 -23.63 8.15 -10.16
CA ARG A 26 -22.73 9.29 -10.36
C ARG A 26 -23.05 9.97 -11.69
N GLY A 27 -23.37 11.26 -11.64
CA GLY A 27 -23.50 12.13 -12.81
C GLY A 27 -22.22 12.91 -13.08
N ASP A 28 -22.34 14.17 -13.47
CA ASP A 28 -21.21 15.02 -13.81
C ASP A 28 -20.33 15.29 -12.57
N THR A 29 -19.01 15.24 -12.76
CA THR A 29 -18.05 15.61 -11.70
C THR A 29 -18.14 17.11 -11.42
N ILE A 30 -18.16 17.47 -10.16
CA ILE A 30 -18.12 18.88 -9.71
C ILE A 30 -16.66 19.32 -9.69
N THR A 31 -16.24 20.08 -10.71
CA THR A 31 -14.85 20.55 -10.89
C THR A 31 -14.67 22.04 -10.66
N SER A 32 -15.74 22.79 -10.51
CA SER A 32 -15.71 24.23 -10.30
C SER A 32 -16.63 24.64 -9.15
N ILE A 33 -16.32 25.77 -8.51
CA ILE A 33 -17.10 26.32 -7.40
C ILE A 33 -17.37 27.82 -7.64
N PRO A 34 -18.52 28.32 -7.22
CA PRO A 34 -19.63 27.60 -6.60
C PRO A 34 -20.48 26.83 -7.62
N THR A 35 -20.80 25.57 -7.35
CA THR A 35 -21.66 24.75 -8.20
C THR A 35 -22.98 24.41 -7.50
N THR A 36 -24.12 24.65 -8.16
CA THR A 36 -25.43 24.30 -7.60
C THR A 36 -25.63 22.78 -7.64
N VAL A 37 -26.07 22.21 -6.52
CA VAL A 37 -26.47 20.81 -6.43
C VAL A 37 -27.78 20.63 -7.20
N SER A 38 -27.80 19.76 -8.18
CA SER A 38 -28.91 19.57 -9.13
C SER A 38 -29.99 18.63 -8.61
N ASP A 39 -29.66 17.73 -7.68
CA ASP A 39 -30.62 16.78 -7.11
C ASP A 39 -31.69 17.47 -6.26
N GLY A 40 -32.96 17.11 -6.47
CA GLY A 40 -34.09 17.67 -5.74
C GLY A 40 -34.09 17.37 -4.22
N SER A 41 -33.35 16.33 -3.80
CA SER A 41 -33.10 16.01 -2.40
C SER A 41 -31.75 16.52 -1.90
N HIS A 42 -31.05 17.34 -2.70
CA HIS A 42 -29.82 18.05 -2.37
C HIS A 42 -28.64 17.13 -2.06
N ARG A 43 -28.57 15.98 -2.73
CA ARG A 43 -27.50 14.97 -2.54
C ARG A 43 -26.38 15.20 -3.55
N VAL A 44 -25.17 14.86 -3.13
CA VAL A 44 -23.98 14.67 -3.96
C VAL A 44 -23.38 13.32 -3.64
N ILE A 45 -22.60 12.76 -4.56
CA ILE A 45 -21.86 11.52 -4.30
C ILE A 45 -20.39 11.88 -4.16
N TYR A 46 -19.78 11.43 -3.07
CA TYR A 46 -18.34 11.50 -2.87
C TYR A 46 -17.71 10.16 -3.27
N LEU A 47 -16.59 10.22 -3.97
CA LEU A 47 -15.72 9.09 -4.27
C LEU A 47 -14.34 9.39 -3.68
N SER A 48 -13.84 8.54 -2.79
CA SER A 48 -12.48 8.68 -2.25
C SER A 48 -11.43 8.56 -3.36
N ALA A 49 -10.27 9.17 -3.15
CA ALA A 49 -9.09 8.80 -3.92
C ALA A 49 -8.77 7.32 -3.65
N GLN A 50 -8.11 6.67 -4.61
CA GLN A 50 -7.62 5.31 -4.43
C GLN A 50 -6.68 5.28 -3.20
N ASP A 51 -6.80 4.24 -2.39
CA ASP A 51 -6.03 4.01 -1.15
C ASP A 51 -6.08 5.18 -0.15
N GLY A 52 -7.05 6.07 -0.34
CA GLY A 52 -7.25 7.23 0.52
C GLY A 52 -8.10 6.90 1.74
N ASN A 53 -7.58 7.12 2.93
CA ASN A 53 -8.24 6.88 4.20
C ASN A 53 -7.98 8.00 5.22
N GLY A 54 -8.66 7.95 6.35
CA GLY A 54 -8.48 8.83 7.49
C GLY A 54 -9.63 9.78 7.77
N ASP A 55 -9.54 10.44 8.92
CA ASP A 55 -10.53 11.40 9.38
C ASP A 55 -10.45 12.69 8.56
N GLY A 56 -11.60 13.16 8.09
CA GLY A 56 -11.70 14.36 7.28
C GLY A 56 -11.05 14.24 5.89
N HIS A 57 -10.79 13.04 5.41
CA HIS A 57 -10.11 12.80 4.14
C HIS A 57 -10.82 13.48 2.96
N GLY A 58 -12.15 13.46 2.94
CA GLY A 58 -12.97 14.00 1.86
C GLY A 58 -13.78 15.24 2.24
N ASN A 59 -13.28 16.11 3.13
CA ASN A 59 -14.02 17.29 3.57
C ASN A 59 -14.31 18.25 2.42
N PHE A 60 -15.55 18.73 2.35
CA PHE A 60 -15.98 19.75 1.40
C PHE A 60 -16.91 20.76 2.03
N GLY A 61 -17.09 21.92 1.38
CA GLY A 61 -17.92 22.99 1.90
C GLY A 61 -19.15 23.27 1.04
N PHE A 62 -20.23 23.72 1.68
CA PHE A 62 -21.44 24.16 0.98
C PHE A 62 -22.08 25.34 1.65
N LYS A 63 -22.92 26.05 0.89
CA LYS A 63 -23.82 27.11 1.38
C LYS A 63 -25.24 26.88 0.89
N ILE A 64 -26.20 27.39 1.69
CA ILE A 64 -27.61 27.41 1.35
C ILE A 64 -27.96 28.81 0.87
N TYR A 65 -28.65 28.91 -0.25
CA TYR A 65 -29.11 30.19 -0.83
C TYR A 65 -30.61 30.31 -0.84
N VAL A 66 -31.08 31.50 -0.55
CA VAL A 66 -32.47 31.94 -0.75
C VAL A 66 -32.43 33.15 -1.70
N GLY A 67 -32.74 32.91 -2.96
CA GLY A 67 -32.49 33.91 -4.01
C GLY A 67 -30.97 34.17 -4.14
N THR A 68 -30.53 35.42 -3.93
CA THR A 68 -29.10 35.78 -3.99
C THR A 68 -28.40 35.78 -2.63
N SER A 69 -29.15 35.59 -1.53
CA SER A 69 -28.60 35.60 -0.17
C SER A 69 -28.12 34.21 0.22
N GLY A 70 -26.84 34.07 0.54
CA GLY A 70 -26.22 32.83 0.97
C GLY A 70 -25.97 32.78 2.48
N SER A 71 -26.04 31.59 3.06
CA SER A 71 -25.61 31.32 4.45
C SER A 71 -24.10 31.47 4.61
N ALA A 72 -23.61 31.40 5.86
CA ALA A 72 -22.21 31.06 6.13
C ALA A 72 -21.91 29.69 5.50
N GLU A 73 -20.63 29.47 5.17
CA GLU A 73 -20.16 28.15 4.68
C GLU A 73 -20.23 27.13 5.80
N THR A 74 -20.68 25.95 5.45
CA THR A 74 -20.73 24.79 6.35
C THR A 74 -19.88 23.67 5.73
N ALA A 75 -19.01 23.04 6.54
CA ALA A 75 -18.21 21.91 6.12
C ALA A 75 -18.99 20.59 6.31
N VAL A 76 -18.81 19.69 5.37
CA VAL A 76 -19.14 18.26 5.51
C VAL A 76 -17.84 17.53 5.76
N THR A 77 -17.77 16.80 6.86
CA THR A 77 -16.64 15.93 7.18
C THR A 77 -16.90 14.54 6.63
N VAL A 78 -16.01 14.04 5.80
CA VAL A 78 -16.08 12.68 5.27
C VAL A 78 -14.86 11.91 5.77
N ASN A 79 -15.13 10.93 6.63
CA ASN A 79 -14.11 9.99 7.15
C ASN A 79 -14.13 8.74 6.30
N ILE A 80 -12.96 8.27 5.91
CA ILE A 80 -12.78 7.05 5.10
C ILE A 80 -12.05 6.03 5.96
N SER A 81 -12.68 4.87 6.14
CA SER A 81 -12.04 3.73 6.81
C SER A 81 -10.97 3.12 5.92
N ASN A 82 -9.83 2.77 6.52
CA ASN A 82 -8.82 2.00 5.82
C ASN A 82 -9.37 0.62 5.42
N VAL A 83 -9.00 0.17 4.24
CA VAL A 83 -9.19 -1.21 3.77
C VAL A 83 -7.79 -1.73 3.48
N ASN A 84 -7.37 -2.77 4.21
CA ASN A 84 -6.03 -3.32 4.08
C ASN A 84 -5.74 -3.81 2.65
N ASP A 85 -4.69 -3.30 2.07
CA ASP A 85 -4.07 -3.79 0.84
C ASP A 85 -2.89 -4.72 1.19
N ALA A 86 -2.70 -5.80 0.44
CA ALA A 86 -1.62 -6.73 0.72
C ALA A 86 -0.25 -6.12 0.40
N ALA A 87 0.73 -6.38 1.26
CA ALA A 87 2.11 -5.99 1.01
C ALA A 87 2.65 -6.55 -0.33
N SER A 88 3.63 -5.90 -0.91
CA SER A 88 4.28 -6.31 -2.16
C SER A 88 5.74 -6.64 -1.93
N ALA A 89 6.11 -7.92 -2.10
CA ALA A 89 7.50 -8.37 -2.06
C ALA A 89 8.21 -8.04 -3.38
N THR A 90 9.46 -7.57 -3.30
CA THR A 90 10.24 -7.16 -4.48
C THR A 90 11.24 -8.23 -4.86
N ALA A 91 11.07 -8.82 -6.05
CA ALA A 91 12.07 -9.73 -6.62
C ALA A 91 13.38 -8.99 -6.92
N GLN A 92 14.51 -9.66 -6.70
CA GLN A 92 15.83 -9.04 -6.87
C GLN A 92 16.87 -10.04 -7.40
N THR A 93 17.90 -9.51 -8.04
CA THR A 93 19.06 -10.27 -8.47
C THR A 93 20.29 -9.74 -7.75
N VAL A 94 21.07 -10.64 -7.16
CA VAL A 94 22.30 -10.30 -6.44
C VAL A 94 23.46 -11.16 -6.97
N SER A 95 24.67 -10.60 -6.92
CA SER A 95 25.90 -11.36 -7.21
C SER A 95 26.59 -11.73 -5.91
N ALA A 96 27.07 -12.95 -5.84
CA ALA A 96 27.88 -13.48 -4.76
C ALA A 96 29.16 -14.07 -5.34
N ASP A 97 30.22 -14.09 -4.54
CA ASP A 97 31.43 -14.82 -4.89
C ASP A 97 31.39 -16.20 -4.24
N GLU A 98 32.01 -17.20 -4.89
CA GLU A 98 32.14 -18.53 -4.29
C GLU A 98 32.95 -18.45 -2.99
N ASP A 99 32.61 -19.31 -2.03
CA ASP A 99 33.28 -19.40 -0.72
C ASP A 99 33.23 -18.14 0.15
N ILE A 100 32.46 -17.11 -0.25
CA ILE A 100 32.30 -15.85 0.47
C ILE A 100 30.84 -15.68 0.92
N ASP A 101 30.66 -15.28 2.18
CA ASP A 101 29.35 -14.97 2.74
C ASP A 101 28.74 -13.74 2.04
N LYS A 102 27.52 -13.88 1.53
CA LYS A 102 26.77 -12.79 0.90
C LYS A 102 25.58 -12.38 1.74
N THR A 103 25.62 -11.15 2.26
CA THR A 103 24.45 -10.55 2.91
C THR A 103 23.46 -10.08 1.87
N ILE A 104 22.20 -10.47 2.05
CA ILE A 104 21.09 -10.12 1.18
C ILE A 104 20.01 -9.45 2.04
N THR A 105 19.64 -8.23 1.69
CA THR A 105 18.51 -7.52 2.31
C THR A 105 17.26 -7.75 1.47
N LEU A 106 16.23 -8.33 2.05
CA LEU A 106 14.95 -8.52 1.40
C LEU A 106 14.21 -7.20 1.34
N ALA A 107 13.49 -6.96 0.25
CA ALA A 107 12.80 -5.70 -0.01
C ALA A 107 11.32 -5.91 -0.31
N GLY A 108 10.52 -4.94 0.10
CA GLY A 108 9.10 -4.85 -0.21
C GLY A 108 8.47 -3.59 0.34
N THR A 109 7.22 -3.39 0.00
CA THR A 109 6.46 -2.19 0.38
C THR A 109 5.03 -2.58 0.76
N ASP A 110 4.44 -1.73 1.56
CA ASP A 110 3.02 -1.75 1.89
C ASP A 110 2.45 -0.35 1.69
N ILE A 111 1.26 -0.26 1.06
CA ILE A 111 0.65 1.04 0.74
C ILE A 111 -0.03 1.66 1.96
N ASP A 112 -0.46 0.84 2.90
CA ASP A 112 -1.06 1.26 4.16
C ASP A 112 -0.01 1.66 5.20
N GLY A 113 1.26 1.29 4.96
CA GLY A 113 2.37 1.56 5.85
C GLY A 113 2.44 0.62 7.04
N ASP A 114 1.89 -0.58 6.90
CA ASP A 114 1.86 -1.59 7.94
C ASP A 114 3.26 -2.16 8.24
N ALA A 115 3.40 -2.73 9.44
CA ALA A 115 4.64 -3.36 9.85
C ALA A 115 4.82 -4.70 9.13
N LEU A 116 5.92 -4.82 8.39
CA LEU A 116 6.17 -5.98 7.54
C LEU A 116 7.02 -7.05 8.24
N THR A 117 6.60 -8.31 8.08
CA THR A 117 7.40 -9.48 8.42
C THR A 117 7.79 -10.23 7.15
N TYR A 118 9.02 -10.71 7.09
CA TYR A 118 9.60 -11.37 5.94
C TYR A 118 9.77 -12.86 6.23
N ASN A 119 9.24 -13.72 5.36
CA ASN A 119 9.25 -15.16 5.52
C ASN A 119 9.91 -15.83 4.32
N ILE A 120 10.97 -16.60 4.53
CA ILE A 120 11.55 -17.46 3.51
C ILE A 120 10.57 -18.59 3.22
N THR A 121 10.18 -18.76 1.97
CA THR A 121 9.16 -19.73 1.53
C THR A 121 9.74 -20.83 0.64
N THR A 122 10.90 -20.59 0.04
CA THR A 122 11.61 -21.57 -0.77
C THR A 122 13.11 -21.49 -0.45
N LEU A 123 13.74 -22.61 -0.14
CA LEU A 123 15.18 -22.68 0.12
C LEU A 123 15.97 -22.75 -1.20
N PRO A 124 17.23 -22.25 -1.22
CA PRO A 124 18.06 -22.39 -2.40
C PRO A 124 18.39 -23.85 -2.69
N SER A 125 18.35 -24.23 -3.97
CA SER A 125 18.75 -25.56 -4.42
C SER A 125 20.25 -25.82 -4.26
N ASN A 126 21.05 -24.75 -4.29
CA ASN A 126 22.49 -24.76 -4.08
C ASN A 126 22.85 -23.65 -3.08
N GLY A 127 23.76 -23.99 -2.16
CA GLY A 127 24.13 -23.08 -1.07
C GLY A 127 23.21 -23.19 0.13
N THR A 128 23.40 -22.29 1.08
CA THR A 128 22.73 -22.32 2.38
C THR A 128 22.37 -20.91 2.82
N LEU A 129 21.19 -20.74 3.40
CA LEU A 129 20.76 -19.51 4.04
C LEU A 129 20.94 -19.58 5.56
N PHE A 130 21.36 -18.48 6.13
CA PHE A 130 21.52 -18.30 7.58
C PHE A 130 20.73 -17.07 8.04
N GLN A 131 20.16 -17.16 9.23
CA GLN A 131 19.72 -15.99 9.98
C GLN A 131 20.93 -15.11 10.32
N THR A 132 20.67 -13.84 10.58
CA THR A 132 21.66 -12.90 11.11
C THR A 132 20.98 -11.90 12.05
N SER A 133 21.73 -11.20 12.85
CA SER A 133 21.22 -10.09 13.67
C SER A 133 21.91 -8.76 13.33
N ASP A 134 23.02 -8.82 12.60
CA ASP A 134 23.87 -7.65 12.29
C ASP A 134 24.23 -7.55 10.80
N GLY A 135 23.81 -8.54 10.00
CA GLY A 135 24.13 -8.63 8.57
C GLY A 135 25.54 -9.11 8.26
N THR A 136 26.33 -9.49 9.27
CA THR A 136 27.73 -9.93 9.09
C THR A 136 28.01 -11.28 9.74
N THR A 137 27.38 -11.54 10.88
CA THR A 137 27.56 -12.77 11.64
C THR A 137 26.46 -13.77 11.26
N LYS A 138 26.87 -14.98 10.86
CA LYS A 138 25.93 -16.08 10.63
C LYS A 138 25.34 -16.55 11.96
N GLY A 139 24.02 -16.55 12.03
CA GLY A 139 23.25 -17.19 13.09
C GLY A 139 22.81 -18.61 12.69
N ASP A 140 21.60 -18.98 13.10
CA ASP A 140 21.06 -20.30 12.81
C ASP A 140 20.84 -20.52 11.29
N THR A 141 21.14 -21.74 10.84
CA THR A 141 20.89 -22.15 9.47
C THR A 141 19.37 -22.25 9.24
N ILE A 142 18.89 -21.71 8.12
CA ILE A 142 17.49 -21.85 7.69
C ILE A 142 17.36 -23.18 6.96
N THR A 143 16.77 -24.19 7.63
CA THR A 143 16.65 -25.56 7.12
C THR A 143 15.23 -25.99 6.79
N SER A 144 14.24 -25.17 7.15
CA SER A 144 12.82 -25.43 6.90
C SER A 144 12.11 -24.17 6.43
N VAL A 145 11.02 -24.33 5.72
CA VAL A 145 10.17 -23.23 5.26
C VAL A 145 8.69 -23.51 5.60
N PRO A 146 7.88 -22.50 5.88
CA PRO A 146 8.27 -21.09 5.97
C PRO A 146 9.10 -20.79 7.23
N THR A 147 10.06 -19.88 7.12
CA THR A 147 10.87 -19.39 8.25
C THR A 147 10.91 -17.87 8.24
N THR A 148 10.51 -17.25 9.35
CA THR A 148 10.57 -15.80 9.52
C THR A 148 12.02 -15.32 9.64
N VAL A 149 12.36 -14.27 8.91
CA VAL A 149 13.66 -13.59 9.03
C VAL A 149 13.69 -12.81 10.33
N SER A 150 14.70 -13.08 11.16
CA SER A 150 14.79 -12.54 12.53
C SER A 150 15.44 -11.15 12.60
N ASP A 151 16.20 -10.75 11.58
CA ASP A 151 16.89 -9.46 11.55
C ASP A 151 15.91 -8.32 11.27
N THR A 152 15.98 -7.27 12.08
CA THR A 152 15.09 -6.10 11.96
C THR A 152 15.34 -5.26 10.69
N SER A 153 16.46 -5.47 10.01
CA SER A 153 16.75 -4.91 8.69
C SER A 153 16.46 -5.90 7.55
N HIS A 154 15.77 -7.02 7.86
CA HIS A 154 15.31 -8.04 6.91
C HIS A 154 16.43 -8.71 6.10
N ARG A 155 17.59 -8.91 6.74
CA ARG A 155 18.77 -9.50 6.11
C ARG A 155 18.86 -10.99 6.39
N VAL A 156 19.38 -11.72 5.40
CA VAL A 156 19.83 -13.09 5.50
C VAL A 156 21.25 -13.19 4.96
N ILE A 157 22.00 -14.22 5.34
CA ILE A 157 23.32 -14.49 4.77
C ILE A 157 23.22 -15.75 3.90
N TYR A 158 23.59 -15.62 2.64
CA TYR A 158 23.73 -16.72 1.70
C TYR A 158 25.19 -17.15 1.62
N VAL A 159 25.41 -18.45 1.61
CA VAL A 159 26.73 -19.07 1.38
C VAL A 159 26.57 -20.03 0.19
N SER A 160 27.36 -19.85 -0.86
CA SER A 160 27.32 -20.72 -2.04
C SER A 160 27.70 -22.16 -1.68
N ALA A 161 27.26 -23.11 -2.50
CA ALA A 161 27.86 -24.45 -2.47
C ALA A 161 29.32 -24.34 -2.90
N LYS A 162 30.15 -25.23 -2.35
CA LYS A 162 31.58 -25.28 -2.68
C LYS A 162 31.78 -25.42 -4.19
N ASP A 163 32.71 -24.66 -4.76
CA ASP A 163 33.00 -24.60 -6.19
C ASP A 163 31.77 -24.32 -7.07
N GLY A 164 30.70 -23.72 -6.46
CA GLY A 164 29.44 -23.43 -7.12
C GLY A 164 29.50 -22.12 -7.88
N ASN A 165 29.09 -22.11 -9.14
CA ASN A 165 29.03 -20.93 -9.98
C ASN A 165 27.88 -20.97 -10.96
N GLY A 166 27.55 -19.81 -11.53
CA GLY A 166 26.53 -19.65 -12.58
C GLY A 166 25.36 -18.75 -12.20
N ASP A 167 24.59 -18.39 -13.22
CA ASP A 167 23.40 -17.58 -13.07
C ASP A 167 22.28 -18.37 -12.37
N GLY A 168 21.65 -17.72 -11.39
CA GLY A 168 20.57 -18.34 -10.64
C GLY A 168 20.98 -19.53 -9.78
N HIS A 169 22.26 -19.64 -9.44
CA HIS A 169 22.82 -20.78 -8.71
C HIS A 169 22.14 -21.00 -7.36
N GLY A 170 21.84 -19.91 -6.62
CA GLY A 170 21.29 -19.94 -5.27
C GLY A 170 19.91 -19.29 -5.12
N ASN A 171 19.01 -19.48 -6.08
CA ASN A 171 17.68 -18.86 -6.03
C ASN A 171 16.87 -19.36 -4.84
N PHE A 172 16.20 -18.42 -4.16
CA PHE A 172 15.28 -18.74 -3.09
C PHE A 172 14.05 -17.81 -3.14
N GLY A 173 12.95 -18.21 -2.50
CA GLY A 173 11.71 -17.47 -2.46
C GLY A 173 11.42 -16.88 -1.08
N PHE A 174 10.73 -15.74 -1.07
CA PHE A 174 10.21 -15.17 0.15
C PHE A 174 8.87 -14.48 -0.08
N LYS A 175 8.10 -14.34 1.00
CA LYS A 175 6.88 -13.55 1.08
C LYS A 175 6.99 -12.53 2.19
N ILE A 176 6.16 -11.51 2.10
CA ILE A 176 6.00 -10.51 3.14
C ILE A 176 4.58 -10.61 3.69
N ASN A 177 4.45 -10.49 5.01
CA ASN A 177 3.15 -10.43 5.69
C ASN A 177 3.02 -9.08 6.38
N ASP A 178 1.89 -8.40 6.16
CA ASP A 178 1.51 -7.09 6.71
C ASP A 178 0.78 -7.18 8.07
N GLY A 179 0.68 -8.38 8.64
CA GLY A 179 -0.10 -8.66 9.84
C GLY A 179 -1.51 -9.19 9.56
N THR A 180 -1.99 -9.07 8.33
CA THR A 180 -3.33 -9.50 7.88
C THR A 180 -3.25 -10.55 6.77
N SER A 181 -2.38 -10.34 5.79
CA SER A 181 -2.26 -11.16 4.58
C SER A 181 -0.81 -11.33 4.14
N ASP A 182 -0.55 -12.39 3.36
CA ASP A 182 0.73 -12.61 2.72
C ASP A 182 0.75 -11.98 1.33
N SER A 183 1.89 -11.44 0.92
CA SER A 183 2.16 -11.03 -0.45
C SER A 183 2.21 -12.24 -1.39
N ASP A 184 2.23 -11.99 -2.69
CA ASP A 184 2.76 -12.95 -3.66
C ASP A 184 4.23 -13.28 -3.33
N GLU A 185 4.67 -14.48 -3.73
CA GLU A 185 6.07 -14.90 -3.54
C GLU A 185 6.98 -14.12 -4.50
N ALA A 186 8.06 -13.55 -3.97
CA ALA A 186 9.13 -12.96 -4.74
C ALA A 186 10.37 -13.84 -4.71
N THR A 187 11.10 -13.87 -5.81
CA THR A 187 12.34 -14.65 -5.95
C THR A 187 13.55 -13.74 -5.80
N VAL A 188 14.50 -14.17 -4.98
CA VAL A 188 15.88 -13.67 -5.00
C VAL A 188 16.70 -14.57 -5.90
N THR A 189 17.18 -14.01 -7.01
CA THR A 189 18.11 -14.69 -7.93
C THR A 189 19.54 -14.43 -7.46
N VAL A 190 20.27 -15.47 -7.12
CA VAL A 190 21.68 -15.35 -6.71
C VAL A 190 22.58 -15.92 -7.81
N ASN A 191 23.38 -15.04 -8.40
CA ASN A 191 24.43 -15.40 -9.36
C ASN A 191 25.77 -15.52 -8.61
N VAL A 192 26.46 -16.62 -8.81
CA VAL A 192 27.75 -16.92 -8.14
C VAL A 192 28.88 -16.95 -9.17
#